data_ca55ca6c5d8abdb00e1fd75de14322e5
#
_entry.id   ca55ca6c5d8abdb00e1fd75de14322e5
#
_cell.length_a   1.000
_cell.length_b   1.000
_cell.length_c   1.000
_cell.angle_alpha   90.00
_cell.angle_beta   90.00
_cell.angle_gamma   90.00
#
_symmetry.space_group_name_H-M   'P 1'
#
loop_
_entity.id
_entity.type
_entity.pdbx_description
1 polymer ?
#
loop_
_entity_poly.entity_id
_entity_poly.type
_entity_poly.pdbx_seq_one_letter_code
_entity_poly.pdbx_strand_id
1 'polypeptide(L)'
;MFDGDLAAFHALMVSLNATPNRFGGYGLRFARWKVDIWALENTWAHTAGHKRVETISDLLDCTFFNWDAAIFNLTDCTLHTRKHYLSTLRKRVLEVNLLANPNPKGSLVRALRRGRLWNTYFGERLTEFTREEIRRHSWDELLKIETTAFRHSSLATFDYHQLLENLNRPCWVDGQLVTKPFGADPRQLELDLR
;
A
#
# COMPACT_ATOMS: atom_id res chain seq x y z
N MET A 1 0.32 9.53 12.90
CA MET A 1 1.73 9.70 13.18
C MET A 1 1.92 10.87 14.10
N PHE A 2 2.98 10.87 14.89
CA PHE A 2 3.30 11.91 15.87
C PHE A 2 4.63 12.57 15.48
N ASP A 3 4.64 13.91 15.48
CA ASP A 3 5.82 14.73 15.25
C ASP A 3 6.02 15.61 16.50
N GLY A 4 7.03 15.30 17.33
CA GLY A 4 7.29 15.95 18.60
C GLY A 4 8.20 15.13 19.52
N ASP A 5 8.26 15.47 20.78
CA ASP A 5 9.10 14.78 21.77
C ASP A 5 8.76 13.30 21.91
N LEU A 6 9.74 12.45 21.60
CA LEU A 6 9.61 10.99 21.63
C LEU A 6 9.30 10.44 23.02
N ALA A 7 9.87 11.04 24.10
CA ALA A 7 9.61 10.60 25.46
C ALA A 7 8.15 10.88 25.86
N ALA A 8 7.63 12.07 25.52
CA ALA A 8 6.24 12.42 25.73
C ALA A 8 5.31 11.52 24.92
N PHE A 9 5.67 11.18 23.69
CA PHE A 9 4.93 10.22 22.87
C PHE A 9 4.83 8.84 23.53
N HIS A 10 5.94 8.29 23.99
CA HIS A 10 5.93 6.99 24.67
C HIS A 10 5.11 7.01 25.96
N ALA A 11 5.27 8.05 26.79
CA ALA A 11 4.48 8.22 28.00
C ALA A 11 2.96 8.26 27.71
N LEU A 12 2.56 8.96 26.65
CA LEU A 12 1.17 9.00 26.21
C LEU A 12 0.69 7.62 25.75
N MET A 13 1.49 6.89 24.95
CA MET A 13 1.10 5.55 24.48
C MET A 13 0.93 4.57 25.64
N VAL A 14 1.78 4.64 26.65
CA VAL A 14 1.65 3.84 27.90
C VAL A 14 0.36 4.20 28.62
N SER A 15 0.06 5.48 28.81
CA SER A 15 -1.16 5.93 29.51
C SER A 15 -2.45 5.51 28.80
N LEU A 16 -2.41 5.33 27.47
CA LEU A 16 -3.52 4.85 26.64
C LEU A 16 -3.60 3.32 26.55
N ASN A 17 -2.74 2.57 27.26
CA ASN A 17 -2.61 1.12 27.15
C ASN A 17 -2.42 0.64 25.69
N ALA A 18 -1.68 1.40 24.89
CA ALA A 18 -1.39 1.07 23.51
C ALA A 18 -0.45 -0.13 23.42
N THR A 19 -0.70 -1.04 22.48
CA THR A 19 0.12 -2.24 22.29
C THR A 19 1.29 -1.93 21.34
N PRO A 20 2.55 -2.11 21.77
CA PRO A 20 3.71 -1.97 20.88
C PRO A 20 3.61 -2.89 19.66
N ASN A 21 4.04 -2.43 18.50
CA ASN A 21 4.14 -3.23 17.30
C ASN A 21 5.61 -3.44 16.89
N ARG A 22 5.86 -4.40 16.02
CA ARG A 22 7.21 -4.77 15.55
C ARG A 22 7.95 -3.70 14.75
N PHE A 23 7.31 -2.60 14.41
CA PHE A 23 7.86 -1.51 13.60
C PHE A 23 8.17 -0.25 14.41
N GLY A 24 8.24 -0.36 15.74
CA GLY A 24 8.54 0.77 16.61
C GLY A 24 7.37 1.73 16.87
N GLY A 25 6.17 1.35 16.47
CA GLY A 25 4.95 2.09 16.75
C GLY A 25 4.04 1.37 17.74
N TYR A 26 2.81 1.84 17.86
CA TYR A 26 1.79 1.36 18.78
C TYR A 26 0.45 1.15 18.07
N GLY A 27 -0.28 0.10 18.46
CA GLY A 27 -1.64 -0.16 18.08
C GLY A 27 -2.62 0.23 19.18
N LEU A 28 -3.63 1.02 18.82
CA LEU A 28 -4.78 1.33 19.67
C LEU A 28 -6.02 0.68 19.10
N ARG A 29 -6.85 0.11 19.98
CA ARG A 29 -8.13 -0.50 19.61
C ARG A 29 -9.27 0.25 20.26
N PHE A 30 -10.16 0.76 19.42
CA PHE A 30 -11.46 1.31 19.81
C PHE A 30 -12.56 0.36 19.34
N ALA A 31 -13.79 0.55 19.79
CA ALA A 31 -14.90 -0.36 19.50
C ALA A 31 -15.06 -0.70 17.99
N ARG A 32 -14.81 0.27 17.10
CA ARG A 32 -14.95 0.11 15.64
C ARG A 32 -13.66 0.38 14.86
N TRP A 33 -12.59 0.83 15.53
CA TRP A 33 -11.39 1.32 14.89
C TRP A 33 -10.15 0.63 15.45
N LYS A 34 -9.24 0.32 14.55
CA LYS A 34 -7.85 0.02 14.89
C LYS A 34 -7.01 1.17 14.35
N VAL A 35 -6.20 1.78 15.21
CA VAL A 35 -5.31 2.88 14.85
C VAL A 35 -3.88 2.45 15.13
N ASP A 36 -3.02 2.52 14.13
CA ASP A 36 -1.60 2.33 14.31
C ASP A 36 -0.93 3.71 14.35
N ILE A 37 -0.16 3.99 15.40
CA ILE A 37 0.49 5.28 15.65
C ILE A 37 1.99 5.06 15.84
N TRP A 38 2.81 5.92 15.26
CA TRP A 38 4.26 5.92 15.46
C TRP A 38 4.80 7.34 15.42
N ALA A 39 5.96 7.56 16.06
CA ALA A 39 6.70 8.80 15.96
C ALA A 39 7.38 8.90 14.59
N LEU A 40 7.58 10.11 14.10
CA LEU A 40 8.23 10.38 12.81
C LEU A 40 9.59 9.67 12.70
N GLU A 41 10.40 9.77 13.75
CA GLU A 41 11.73 9.14 13.85
C GLU A 41 11.71 7.61 13.78
N ASN A 42 10.58 6.99 14.16
CA ASN A 42 10.40 5.55 14.16
C ASN A 42 9.79 5.03 12.85
N THR A 43 9.73 5.86 11.80
CA THR A 43 9.30 5.40 10.48
C THR A 43 10.23 4.29 10.00
N TRP A 44 9.69 3.12 9.67
CA TRP A 44 10.49 1.94 9.29
C TRP A 44 11.52 2.24 8.19
N ALA A 45 11.16 3.00 7.17
CA ALA A 45 12.07 3.34 6.08
C ALA A 45 13.27 4.17 6.57
N HIS A 46 13.10 4.97 7.62
CA HIS A 46 14.16 5.74 8.28
C HIS A 46 15.04 4.83 9.14
N THR A 47 14.44 4.08 10.03
CA THR A 47 15.18 3.21 10.98
C THR A 47 15.93 2.08 10.28
N ALA A 48 15.43 1.62 9.13
CA ALA A 48 16.09 0.63 8.28
C ALA A 48 17.11 1.23 7.29
N GLY A 49 17.33 2.55 7.31
CA GLY A 49 18.33 3.23 6.46
C GLY A 49 17.96 3.36 4.99
N HIS A 50 16.70 3.14 4.62
CA HIS A 50 16.25 3.24 3.22
C HIS A 50 15.93 4.66 2.79
N LYS A 51 15.47 5.50 3.71
CA LYS A 51 15.09 6.88 3.47
C LYS A 51 15.31 7.72 4.72
N ARG A 52 16.01 8.85 4.59
CA ARG A 52 16.06 9.84 5.68
C ARG A 52 14.71 10.53 5.79
N VAL A 53 14.15 10.57 7.00
CA VAL A 53 12.87 11.19 7.30
C VAL A 53 13.10 12.24 8.37
N GLU A 54 12.98 13.51 8.00
CA GLU A 54 13.16 14.66 8.89
C GLU A 54 11.88 15.48 9.01
N THR A 55 11.03 15.41 7.99
CA THR A 55 9.77 16.15 7.91
C THR A 55 8.61 15.22 7.56
N ILE A 56 7.40 15.69 7.84
CA ILE A 56 6.16 14.99 7.44
C ILE A 56 6.13 14.74 5.93
N SER A 57 6.65 15.66 5.13
CA SER A 57 6.69 15.52 3.66
C SER A 57 7.56 14.36 3.19
N ASP A 58 8.60 13.97 3.94
CA ASP A 58 9.47 12.86 3.58
C ASP A 58 8.75 11.51 3.66
N LEU A 59 7.68 11.42 4.44
CA LEU A 59 6.86 10.24 4.55
C LEU A 59 6.14 9.88 3.25
N LEU A 60 5.88 10.85 2.39
CA LEU A 60 5.31 10.62 1.08
C LEU A 60 6.18 9.68 0.24
N ASP A 61 7.49 9.63 0.52
CA ASP A 61 8.44 8.74 -0.14
C ASP A 61 8.64 7.40 0.59
N CYS A 62 8.03 7.21 1.75
CA CYS A 62 8.19 6.02 2.59
C CYS A 62 7.11 4.95 2.39
N THR A 63 6.11 5.22 1.58
CA THR A 63 5.04 4.26 1.28
C THR A 63 5.48 3.29 0.19
N PHE A 64 4.99 2.04 0.23
CA PHE A 64 5.29 1.09 -0.83
C PHE A 64 4.59 1.47 -2.15
N PHE A 65 3.32 1.86 -2.09
CA PHE A 65 2.57 2.27 -3.27
C PHE A 65 2.49 3.79 -3.38
N ASN A 66 2.55 4.30 -4.62
CA ASN A 66 2.33 5.70 -4.94
C ASN A 66 0.95 6.23 -4.48
N TRP A 67 -0.08 5.38 -4.47
CA TRP A 67 -1.43 5.73 -4.02
C TRP A 67 -1.55 5.89 -2.50
N ASP A 68 -0.62 5.34 -1.74
CA ASP A 68 -0.55 5.51 -0.28
C ASP A 68 0.23 6.79 0.10
N ALA A 69 0.83 7.50 -0.88
CA ALA A 69 1.63 8.70 -0.67
C ALA A 69 0.77 9.97 -0.52
N ALA A 70 -0.11 9.96 0.47
CA ALA A 70 -0.95 11.08 0.86
C ALA A 70 -1.01 11.17 2.38
N ILE A 71 -0.86 12.38 2.93
CA ILE A 71 -0.85 12.64 4.37
C ILE A 71 -1.83 13.76 4.66
N PHE A 72 -2.73 13.53 5.59
CA PHE A 72 -3.60 14.56 6.12
C PHE A 72 -3.05 15.03 7.48
N ASN A 73 -2.68 16.30 7.56
CA ASN A 73 -2.24 16.92 8.79
C ASN A 73 -3.46 17.35 9.60
N LEU A 74 -3.65 16.77 10.79
CA LEU A 74 -4.80 17.04 11.65
C LEU A 74 -4.68 18.39 12.38
N THR A 75 -3.48 18.94 12.51
CA THR A 75 -3.26 20.22 13.23
C THR A 75 -3.76 21.40 12.43
N ASP A 76 -3.47 21.44 11.14
CA ASP A 76 -3.83 22.54 10.23
C ASP A 76 -4.87 22.15 9.17
N CYS A 77 -5.37 20.90 9.24
CA CYS A 77 -6.34 20.34 8.31
C CYS A 77 -5.89 20.38 6.84
N THR A 78 -4.59 20.22 6.56
CA THR A 78 -4.04 20.25 5.21
C THR A 78 -3.75 18.84 4.68
N LEU A 79 -3.94 18.69 3.36
CA LEU A 79 -3.59 17.47 2.64
C LEU A 79 -2.26 17.66 1.91
N HIS A 80 -1.26 16.85 2.28
CA HIS A 80 0.04 16.81 1.62
C HIS A 80 0.10 15.63 0.66
N THR A 81 0.49 15.90 -0.59
CA THR A 81 0.67 14.90 -1.65
C THR A 81 1.81 15.31 -2.58
N ARG A 82 2.30 14.38 -3.39
CA ARG A 82 3.20 14.70 -4.50
C ARG A 82 2.45 15.43 -5.63
N LYS A 83 3.17 16.27 -6.41
CA LYS A 83 2.61 17.14 -7.46
C LYS A 83 1.64 16.45 -8.43
N HIS A 84 1.87 15.20 -8.77
CA HIS A 84 1.06 14.46 -9.76
C HIS A 84 0.15 13.41 -9.14
N TYR A 85 -0.07 13.43 -7.82
CA TYR A 85 -0.82 12.42 -7.10
C TYR A 85 -2.23 12.19 -7.67
N LEU A 86 -3.03 13.25 -7.82
CA LEU A 86 -4.39 13.14 -8.34
C LEU A 86 -4.43 12.67 -9.80
N SER A 87 -3.48 13.10 -10.63
CA SER A 87 -3.41 12.63 -12.02
C SER A 87 -3.07 11.14 -12.10
N THR A 88 -2.21 10.65 -11.21
CA THR A 88 -1.88 9.23 -11.10
C THR A 88 -3.08 8.40 -10.69
N LEU A 89 -3.89 8.87 -9.74
CA LEU A 89 -5.14 8.22 -9.35
C LEU A 89 -6.13 8.15 -10.51
N ARG A 90 -6.32 9.27 -11.24
CA ARG A 90 -7.24 9.33 -12.41
C ARG A 90 -6.82 8.38 -13.52
N LYS A 91 -5.53 8.23 -13.77
CA LYS A 91 -4.98 7.27 -14.75
C LYS A 91 -5.11 5.83 -14.28
N ARG A 92 -5.49 5.60 -13.02
CA ARG A 92 -5.58 4.26 -12.40
C ARG A 92 -4.25 3.48 -12.48
N VAL A 93 -3.10 4.16 -12.41
CA VAL A 93 -1.79 3.51 -12.42
C VAL A 93 -1.28 3.34 -10.99
N LEU A 94 -1.24 2.11 -10.53
CA LEU A 94 -0.60 1.73 -9.27
C LEU A 94 0.87 1.42 -9.53
N GLU A 95 1.76 2.08 -8.78
CA GLU A 95 3.20 1.95 -8.97
C GLU A 95 3.93 1.83 -7.63
N VAL A 96 5.12 1.23 -7.65
CA VAL A 96 6.02 1.20 -6.50
C VAL A 96 6.59 2.60 -6.27
N ASN A 97 6.40 3.12 -5.07
CA ASN A 97 7.00 4.37 -4.62
C ASN A 97 8.36 4.11 -3.95
N LEU A 98 8.38 3.30 -2.88
CA LEU A 98 9.59 2.80 -2.24
C LEU A 98 9.64 1.27 -2.35
N LEU A 99 10.65 0.74 -3.06
CA LEU A 99 10.75 -0.71 -3.28
C LEU A 99 11.10 -1.46 -1.98
N ALA A 100 11.95 -0.86 -1.13
CA ALA A 100 12.28 -1.43 0.16
C ALA A 100 10.99 -1.66 0.98
N ASN A 101 10.86 -2.88 1.51
CA ASN A 101 9.58 -3.34 2.06
C ASN A 101 9.80 -4.41 3.13
N PRO A 102 9.32 -4.20 4.37
CA PRO A 102 9.47 -5.19 5.46
C PRO A 102 8.53 -6.40 5.29
N ASN A 103 7.61 -6.37 4.35
CA ASN A 103 6.65 -7.43 4.09
C ASN A 103 6.32 -7.56 2.58
N PRO A 104 7.27 -8.05 1.75
CA PRO A 104 7.08 -8.16 0.29
C PRO A 104 5.85 -8.99 -0.06
N LYS A 105 5.68 -10.14 0.60
CA LYS A 105 4.55 -11.05 0.41
C LYS A 105 3.19 -10.38 0.66
N GLY A 106 3.06 -9.66 1.77
CA GLY A 106 1.85 -8.91 2.08
C GLY A 106 1.61 -7.75 1.11
N SER A 107 2.67 -7.13 0.58
CA SER A 107 2.55 -6.09 -0.45
C SER A 107 2.16 -6.67 -1.80
N LEU A 108 2.65 -7.85 -2.17
CA LEU A 108 2.17 -8.58 -3.35
C LEU A 108 0.65 -8.83 -3.26
N VAL A 109 0.17 -9.40 -2.15
CA VAL A 109 -1.28 -9.64 -1.97
C VAL A 109 -2.08 -8.33 -2.06
N ARG A 110 -1.59 -7.24 -1.45
CA ARG A 110 -2.25 -5.92 -1.57
C ARG A 110 -2.25 -5.39 -3.00
N ALA A 111 -1.16 -5.55 -3.76
CA ALA A 111 -1.08 -5.15 -5.16
C ALA A 111 -2.12 -5.89 -6.00
N LEU A 112 -2.14 -7.22 -5.89
CA LEU A 112 -3.09 -8.06 -6.61
C LEU A 112 -4.55 -7.70 -6.28
N ARG A 113 -4.86 -7.52 -4.98
CA ARG A 113 -6.20 -7.07 -4.55
C ARG A 113 -6.59 -5.73 -5.15
N ARG A 114 -5.70 -4.73 -5.11
CA ARG A 114 -5.94 -3.41 -5.70
C ARG A 114 -6.12 -3.48 -7.20
N GLY A 115 -5.29 -4.27 -7.87
CA GLY A 115 -5.42 -4.54 -9.29
C GLY A 115 -6.80 -5.07 -9.65
N ARG A 116 -7.31 -6.02 -8.85
CA ARG A 116 -8.61 -6.65 -9.06
C ARG A 116 -9.77 -5.75 -8.68
N LEU A 117 -9.80 -5.24 -7.44
CA LEU A 117 -10.94 -4.53 -6.88
C LEU A 117 -11.10 -3.12 -7.48
N TRP A 118 -10.01 -2.48 -7.85
CA TRP A 118 -10.03 -1.10 -8.37
C TRP A 118 -9.70 -0.99 -9.85
N ASN A 119 -9.62 -2.12 -10.54
CA ASN A 119 -9.37 -2.19 -11.98
C ASN A 119 -8.16 -1.34 -12.40
N THR A 120 -7.04 -1.45 -11.66
CA THR A 120 -5.85 -0.64 -11.88
C THR A 120 -4.90 -1.23 -12.91
N TYR A 121 -4.14 -0.36 -13.56
CA TYR A 121 -2.93 -0.74 -14.27
C TYR A 121 -1.75 -0.81 -13.28
N PHE A 122 -0.81 -1.70 -13.52
CA PHE A 122 0.46 -1.73 -12.81
C PHE A 122 1.50 -0.99 -13.65
N GLY A 123 2.22 -0.06 -13.02
CA GLY A 123 3.40 0.54 -13.60
C GLY A 123 4.54 -0.46 -13.73
N GLU A 124 5.61 -0.06 -14.39
CA GLU A 124 6.72 -0.95 -14.75
C GLU A 124 7.36 -1.62 -13.53
N ARG A 125 7.73 -0.82 -12.51
CA ARG A 125 8.36 -1.33 -11.29
C ARG A 125 7.45 -2.25 -10.48
N LEU A 126 6.15 -1.95 -10.43
CA LEU A 126 5.19 -2.81 -9.74
C LEU A 126 4.97 -4.12 -10.51
N THR A 127 4.96 -4.06 -11.83
CA THR A 127 4.87 -5.26 -12.68
C THR A 127 6.07 -6.18 -12.47
N GLU A 128 7.28 -5.62 -12.45
CA GLU A 128 8.51 -6.38 -12.19
C GLU A 128 8.51 -7.00 -10.79
N PHE A 129 8.24 -6.20 -9.76
CA PHE A 129 8.08 -6.69 -8.39
C PHE A 129 7.05 -7.83 -8.31
N THR A 130 5.90 -7.67 -8.96
CA THR A 130 4.84 -8.68 -8.95
C THR A 130 5.28 -9.97 -9.61
N ARG A 131 5.98 -9.91 -10.76
CA ARG A 131 6.53 -11.09 -11.44
C ARG A 131 7.55 -11.84 -10.60
N GLU A 132 8.45 -11.11 -9.94
CA GLU A 132 9.48 -11.69 -9.08
C GLU A 132 8.87 -12.38 -7.86
N GLU A 133 7.98 -11.69 -7.15
CA GLU A 133 7.38 -12.22 -5.93
C GLU A 133 6.42 -13.39 -6.19
N ILE A 134 5.66 -13.37 -7.30
CA ILE A 134 4.80 -14.51 -7.67
C ILE A 134 5.63 -15.79 -7.91
N ARG A 135 6.83 -15.68 -8.47
CA ARG A 135 7.71 -16.86 -8.69
C ARG A 135 8.24 -17.45 -7.39
N ARG A 136 8.31 -16.67 -6.32
CA ARG A 136 8.83 -17.07 -5.00
C ARG A 136 7.79 -17.73 -4.11
N HIS A 137 6.51 -17.58 -4.44
CA HIS A 137 5.40 -18.01 -3.59
C HIS A 137 4.38 -18.83 -4.36
N SER A 138 3.81 -19.87 -3.71
CA SER A 138 2.69 -20.59 -4.28
C SER A 138 1.40 -19.74 -4.25
N TRP A 139 0.52 -20.00 -5.21
CA TRP A 139 -0.77 -19.31 -5.25
C TRP A 139 -1.62 -19.56 -4.00
N ASP A 140 -1.60 -20.79 -3.48
CA ASP A 140 -2.31 -21.17 -2.25
C ASP A 140 -1.80 -20.42 -1.03
N GLU A 141 -0.49 -20.17 -0.96
CA GLU A 141 0.10 -19.36 0.10
C GLU A 141 -0.41 -17.91 0.05
N LEU A 142 -0.51 -17.31 -1.15
CA LEU A 142 -1.03 -15.97 -1.33
C LEU A 142 -2.52 -15.87 -0.97
N LEU A 143 -3.32 -16.87 -1.35
CA LEU A 143 -4.73 -16.98 -0.96
C LEU A 143 -4.89 -17.09 0.57
N LYS A 144 -4.04 -17.87 1.23
CA LYS A 144 -4.05 -18.02 2.70
C LYS A 144 -3.71 -16.70 3.39
N ILE A 145 -2.73 -15.95 2.87
CA ILE A 145 -2.39 -14.61 3.39
C ILE A 145 -3.57 -13.66 3.20
N GLU A 146 -4.19 -13.68 2.03
CA GLU A 146 -5.36 -12.85 1.76
C GLU A 146 -6.48 -13.13 2.75
N THR A 147 -6.88 -14.40 2.92
CA THR A 147 -7.99 -14.77 3.81
C THR A 147 -7.70 -14.48 5.27
N THR A 148 -6.44 -14.54 5.67
CA THR A 148 -6.03 -14.19 7.05
C THR A 148 -6.06 -12.68 7.30
N ALA A 149 -5.69 -11.87 6.30
CA ALA A 149 -5.57 -10.43 6.44
C ALA A 149 -6.85 -9.65 6.11
N PHE A 150 -7.74 -10.23 5.29
CA PHE A 150 -8.93 -9.56 4.76
C PHE A 150 -10.19 -10.43 4.95
N ARG A 151 -11.33 -9.78 5.19
CA ARG A 151 -12.61 -10.47 5.40
C ARG A 151 -13.15 -11.19 4.15
N HIS A 152 -12.76 -10.71 2.96
CA HIS A 152 -13.23 -11.24 1.68
C HIS A 152 -12.04 -11.57 0.79
N SER A 153 -12.05 -12.77 0.23
CA SER A 153 -11.09 -13.14 -0.80
C SER A 153 -11.53 -12.54 -2.14
N SER A 154 -10.60 -11.86 -2.81
CA SER A 154 -10.78 -11.35 -4.17
C SER A 154 -9.92 -12.13 -5.17
N LEU A 155 -8.90 -12.83 -4.68
CA LEU A 155 -7.97 -13.59 -5.51
C LEU A 155 -8.46 -15.01 -5.80
N ALA A 156 -9.36 -15.56 -4.97
CA ALA A 156 -9.86 -16.94 -5.15
C ALA A 156 -10.64 -17.14 -6.46
N THR A 157 -11.16 -16.06 -7.07
CA THR A 157 -11.90 -16.13 -8.34
C THR A 157 -10.99 -15.98 -9.56
N PHE A 158 -9.67 -16.01 -9.35
CA PHE A 158 -8.70 -15.69 -10.40
C PHE A 158 -8.12 -16.93 -11.03
N ASP A 159 -7.98 -16.88 -12.37
CA ASP A 159 -7.09 -17.75 -13.10
C ASP A 159 -5.64 -17.26 -12.98
N TYR A 160 -4.82 -18.03 -12.28
CA TYR A 160 -3.39 -17.76 -12.10
C TYR A 160 -2.62 -17.68 -13.42
N HIS A 161 -2.94 -18.55 -14.39
CA HIS A 161 -2.28 -18.54 -15.70
C HIS A 161 -2.61 -17.26 -16.47
N GLN A 162 -3.87 -16.86 -16.45
CA GLN A 162 -4.31 -15.60 -17.07
C GLN A 162 -3.61 -14.38 -16.45
N LEU A 163 -3.42 -14.37 -15.13
CA LEU A 163 -2.67 -13.33 -14.44
C LEU A 163 -1.23 -13.26 -14.96
N LEU A 164 -0.53 -14.41 -15.06
CA LEU A 164 0.85 -14.45 -15.56
C LEU A 164 0.95 -13.99 -17.01
N GLU A 165 0.02 -14.41 -17.86
CA GLU A 165 -0.03 -13.93 -19.24
C GLU A 165 -0.21 -12.42 -19.31
N ASN A 166 -1.15 -11.88 -18.55
CA ASN A 166 -1.44 -10.45 -18.52
C ASN A 166 -0.24 -9.63 -18.03
N LEU A 167 0.47 -10.11 -16.98
CA LEU A 167 1.68 -9.47 -16.49
C LEU A 167 2.80 -9.41 -17.55
N ASN A 168 2.79 -10.30 -18.54
CA ASN A 168 3.76 -10.32 -19.62
C ASN A 168 3.32 -9.54 -20.89
N ARG A 169 2.15 -8.88 -20.86
CA ARG A 169 1.60 -8.10 -21.97
C ARG A 169 1.49 -6.62 -21.60
N PRO A 170 2.60 -5.85 -21.63
CA PRO A 170 2.53 -4.43 -21.38
C PRO A 170 1.75 -3.72 -22.51
N CYS A 171 1.13 -2.61 -22.14
CA CYS A 171 0.43 -1.74 -23.07
C CYS A 171 0.77 -0.26 -22.76
N TRP A 172 0.58 0.61 -23.72
CA TRP A 172 0.76 2.05 -23.55
C TRP A 172 -0.57 2.70 -23.15
N VAL A 173 -0.55 3.44 -22.03
CA VAL A 173 -1.68 4.24 -21.56
C VAL A 173 -1.17 5.64 -21.24
N ASP A 174 -1.69 6.65 -21.91
CA ASP A 174 -1.29 8.07 -21.72
C ASP A 174 0.22 8.31 -21.77
N GLY A 175 0.93 7.64 -22.68
CA GLY A 175 2.38 7.76 -22.84
C GLY A 175 3.22 7.03 -21.76
N GLN A 176 2.61 6.18 -20.95
CA GLN A 176 3.28 5.37 -19.95
C GLN A 176 3.12 3.89 -20.25
N LEU A 177 4.23 3.12 -20.13
CA LEU A 177 4.19 1.66 -20.24
C LEU A 177 3.61 1.09 -18.96
N VAL A 178 2.54 0.32 -19.08
CA VAL A 178 1.81 -0.28 -17.95
C VAL A 178 1.38 -1.69 -18.27
N THR A 179 0.96 -2.42 -17.26
CA THR A 179 0.40 -3.76 -17.41
C THR A 179 -1.00 -3.81 -16.80
N LYS A 180 -1.92 -4.50 -17.47
CA LYS A 180 -3.27 -4.76 -16.96
C LYS A 180 -3.30 -6.18 -16.37
N PRO A 181 -3.07 -6.36 -15.05
CA PRO A 181 -2.96 -7.70 -14.48
C PRO A 181 -4.28 -8.45 -14.50
N PHE A 182 -5.39 -7.74 -14.47
CA PHE A 182 -6.73 -8.31 -14.38
C PHE A 182 -7.70 -7.65 -15.35
N GLY A 183 -8.71 -8.39 -15.78
CA GLY A 183 -9.89 -7.80 -16.44
C GLY A 183 -10.72 -6.96 -15.45
N ALA A 184 -11.62 -6.16 -15.97
CA ALA A 184 -12.55 -5.40 -15.15
C ALA A 184 -13.39 -6.34 -14.25
N ASP A 185 -13.59 -5.99 -12.97
CA ASP A 185 -14.58 -6.66 -12.14
C ASP A 185 -15.97 -6.20 -12.58
N PRO A 186 -16.87 -7.10 -13.01
CA PRO A 186 -18.21 -6.72 -13.43
C PRO A 186 -18.97 -5.90 -12.37
N ARG A 187 -18.71 -6.17 -11.09
CA ARG A 187 -19.36 -5.46 -9.96
C ARG A 187 -18.92 -4.00 -9.84
N GLN A 188 -17.76 -3.65 -10.36
CA GLN A 188 -17.22 -2.27 -10.29
C GLN A 188 -17.75 -1.39 -11.43
N LEU A 189 -18.20 -2.00 -12.53
CA LEU A 189 -18.86 -1.27 -13.62
C LEU A 189 -20.21 -0.68 -13.19
N GLU A 190 -20.87 -1.28 -12.19
CA GLU A 190 -22.14 -0.75 -11.64
C GLU A 190 -21.95 0.47 -10.73
N LEU A 191 -20.77 0.63 -10.12
CA LEU A 191 -20.46 1.76 -9.21
C LEU A 191 -20.01 3.03 -9.94
N ASP A 192 -19.42 2.90 -11.12
CA ASP A 192 -18.96 4.02 -11.94
C ASP A 192 -20.08 4.71 -12.75
N LEU A 193 -21.33 4.19 -12.69
CA LEU A 193 -22.49 4.71 -13.42
C LEU A 193 -23.55 5.41 -12.54
N ARG A 194 -23.20 5.72 -11.26
CA ARG A 194 -24.11 6.42 -10.34
C ARG A 194 -23.55 7.74 -9.85
#